data_235d10b519280391ae957d7ccfdf2236
#
_entry.id   235d10b519280391ae957d7ccfdf2236
#
_cell.length_a   1.000
_cell.length_b   1.000
_cell.length_c   1.000
_cell.angle_alpha   90.00
_cell.angle_beta   90.00
_cell.angle_gamma   90.00
#
_symmetry.space_group_name_H-M   'P 1'
#
loop_
_entity.id
_entity.type
_entity.pdbx_description
1 polymer ?
#
loop_
_entity_poly.entity_id
_entity_poly.type
_entity_poly.pdbx_seq_one_letter_code
_entity_poly.pdbx_strand_id
1 'polypeptide(L)'
;MTISPQRTIIEALHTKASIDPAEEIRFRIDFLKDYLLYAHAKGFVLGISGGQDSSLAGRLCQLAVEELRAQAGKDDYLFIALRLPYGVQHDEEDAQLALQFIQPDRSYTINIKPAVDGAVEAFEQGTGLTMSDYNKGNQKAQERMTVHYRFAHHFNLLVVGTDHAAEAITGFFTKYGDGGVDISPLTGLTKQQGRELLRHLGAPERIYTKPPTADLLDKRPGQLDEDELGLSYEVIDSYLSGQEISSEAAQKLERRYHITEHKRHLPVTPFDTWWKEQ
;
A
#
# COMPACT_ATOMS: atom_id res chain seq x y z
N MET A 1 29.17 -19.58 7.69
CA MET A 1 28.55 -18.57 8.59
C MET A 1 27.07 -18.61 8.30
N THR A 2 26.26 -18.90 9.32
CA THR A 2 24.80 -18.89 9.17
C THR A 2 24.35 -17.43 9.01
N ILE A 3 23.63 -17.13 7.95
CA ILE A 3 23.05 -15.79 7.72
C ILE A 3 22.01 -15.57 8.82
N SER A 4 21.99 -14.39 9.45
CA SER A 4 21.00 -14.10 10.50
C SER A 4 19.60 -13.99 9.87
N PRO A 5 18.51 -14.35 10.61
CA PRO A 5 17.14 -14.18 10.14
C PRO A 5 16.87 -12.75 9.67
N GLN A 6 17.33 -11.74 10.41
CA GLN A 6 17.22 -10.33 10.02
C GLN A 6 17.79 -10.07 8.62
N ARG A 7 19.01 -10.54 8.35
CA ARG A 7 19.62 -10.32 7.05
C ARG A 7 18.87 -11.01 5.91
N THR A 8 18.39 -12.23 6.14
CA THR A 8 17.56 -12.97 5.17
C THR A 8 16.31 -12.18 4.83
N ILE A 9 15.62 -11.61 5.85
CA ILE A 9 14.40 -10.83 5.65
C ILE A 9 14.69 -9.51 4.92
N ILE A 10 15.77 -8.80 5.29
CA ILE A 10 16.21 -7.58 4.61
C ILE A 10 16.46 -7.82 3.13
N GLU A 11 17.19 -8.89 2.79
CA GLU A 11 17.48 -9.27 1.40
C GLU A 11 16.20 -9.65 0.65
N ALA A 12 15.30 -10.42 1.25
CA ALA A 12 14.03 -10.83 0.65
C ALA A 12 13.05 -9.67 0.43
N LEU A 13 13.07 -8.66 1.29
CA LEU A 13 12.23 -7.47 1.17
C LEU A 13 12.90 -6.32 0.40
N HIS A 14 14.15 -6.52 -0.09
CA HIS A 14 14.92 -5.55 -0.86
C HIS A 14 15.14 -4.21 -0.16
N THR A 15 15.23 -4.22 1.19
CA THR A 15 15.43 -3.00 1.94
C THR A 15 16.88 -2.55 1.91
N LYS A 16 17.09 -1.24 1.93
CA LYS A 16 18.40 -0.59 1.99
C LYS A 16 18.54 0.12 3.33
N ALA A 17 19.73 0.08 3.94
CA ALA A 17 20.00 0.79 5.21
C ALA A 17 19.88 2.32 5.05
N SER A 18 20.20 2.85 3.88
CA SER A 18 20.07 4.26 3.52
C SER A 18 19.80 4.40 2.02
N ILE A 19 19.19 5.50 1.64
CA ILE A 19 18.88 5.84 0.25
C ILE A 19 19.30 7.28 -0.06
N ASP A 20 19.57 7.56 -1.34
CA ASP A 20 19.52 8.92 -1.86
C ASP A 20 18.09 9.18 -2.38
N PRO A 21 17.36 10.17 -1.83
CA PRO A 21 15.98 10.41 -2.21
C PRO A 21 15.79 10.72 -3.70
N ALA A 22 16.71 11.45 -4.33
CA ALA A 22 16.59 11.81 -5.74
C ALA A 22 16.78 10.59 -6.65
N GLU A 23 17.78 9.76 -6.37
CA GLU A 23 18.03 8.52 -7.10
C GLU A 23 16.88 7.53 -6.91
N GLU A 24 16.37 7.40 -5.70
CA GLU A 24 15.29 6.47 -5.38
C GLU A 24 13.96 6.89 -6.04
N ILE A 25 13.63 8.19 -6.07
CA ILE A 25 12.48 8.73 -6.81
C ILE A 25 12.63 8.43 -8.30
N ARG A 26 13.80 8.70 -8.87
CA ARG A 26 14.06 8.43 -10.29
C ARG A 26 13.89 6.97 -10.63
N PHE A 27 14.47 6.07 -9.83
CA PHE A 27 14.36 4.62 -10.00
C PHE A 27 12.89 4.16 -10.03
N ARG A 28 12.05 4.68 -9.13
CA ARG A 28 10.63 4.29 -9.06
C ARG A 28 9.79 4.88 -10.18
N ILE A 29 10.09 6.10 -10.61
CA ILE A 29 9.42 6.69 -11.78
C ILE A 29 9.78 5.91 -13.05
N ASP A 30 11.03 5.56 -13.24
CA ASP A 30 11.45 4.77 -14.40
C ASP A 30 10.82 3.38 -14.38
N PHE A 31 10.79 2.69 -13.23
CA PHE A 31 10.09 1.42 -13.05
C PHE A 31 8.60 1.52 -13.43
N LEU A 32 7.90 2.55 -12.97
CA LEU A 32 6.49 2.78 -13.30
C LEU A 32 6.29 2.95 -14.82
N LYS A 33 7.12 3.76 -15.46
CA LYS A 33 7.07 4.00 -16.91
C LYS A 33 7.34 2.73 -17.71
N ASP A 34 8.42 2.02 -17.38
CA ASP A 34 8.85 0.83 -18.09
C ASP A 34 7.81 -0.27 -18.03
N TYR A 35 7.26 -0.52 -16.84
CA TYR A 35 6.22 -1.55 -16.69
C TYR A 35 4.90 -1.15 -17.35
N LEU A 36 4.52 0.12 -17.29
CA LEU A 36 3.32 0.61 -17.98
C LEU A 36 3.41 0.41 -19.50
N LEU A 37 4.58 0.71 -20.08
CA LEU A 37 4.84 0.49 -21.52
C LEU A 37 4.84 -1.00 -21.86
N TYR A 38 5.47 -1.84 -21.03
CA TYR A 38 5.48 -3.30 -21.19
C TYR A 38 4.06 -3.89 -21.14
N ALA A 39 3.24 -3.44 -20.21
CA ALA A 39 1.86 -3.89 -20.05
C ALA A 39 0.89 -3.34 -21.11
N HIS A 40 1.33 -2.46 -22.00
CA HIS A 40 0.49 -1.75 -22.97
C HIS A 40 -0.71 -1.03 -22.32
N ALA A 41 -0.55 -0.59 -21.07
CA ALA A 41 -1.56 0.15 -20.34
C ALA A 41 -1.50 1.66 -20.66
N LYS A 42 -2.54 2.39 -20.26
CA LYS A 42 -2.67 3.84 -20.51
C LYS A 42 -2.46 4.69 -19.26
N GLY A 43 -2.01 4.12 -18.17
CA GLY A 43 -1.76 4.86 -16.94
C GLY A 43 -2.04 4.06 -15.69
N PHE A 44 -2.35 4.77 -14.60
CA PHE A 44 -2.48 4.21 -13.27
C PHE A 44 -3.78 4.62 -12.60
N VAL A 45 -4.26 3.78 -11.68
CA VAL A 45 -5.35 4.09 -10.76
C VAL A 45 -4.94 3.73 -9.32
N LEU A 46 -5.23 4.63 -8.37
CA LEU A 46 -4.88 4.45 -6.97
C LEU A 46 -5.91 5.10 -6.05
N GLY A 47 -6.21 4.44 -4.92
CA GLY A 47 -6.97 5.01 -3.82
C GLY A 47 -6.14 6.00 -3.00
N ILE A 48 -6.65 7.20 -2.79
CA ILE A 48 -5.98 8.24 -1.99
C ILE A 48 -6.69 8.38 -0.65
N SER A 49 -6.02 7.92 0.41
CA SER A 49 -6.51 8.02 1.79
C SER A 49 -6.16 9.34 2.48
N GLY A 50 -5.22 10.10 1.92
CA GLY A 50 -4.64 11.28 2.58
C GLY A 50 -3.47 10.94 3.50
N GLY A 51 -3.07 9.67 3.58
CA GLY A 51 -1.88 9.21 4.30
C GLY A 51 -0.59 9.32 3.48
N GLN A 52 0.53 9.06 4.15
CA GLN A 52 1.88 9.12 3.59
C GLN A 52 2.02 8.30 2.30
N ASP A 53 1.67 7.02 2.35
CA ASP A 53 2.02 6.04 1.31
C ASP A 53 1.21 6.27 0.03
N SER A 54 -0.10 6.49 0.15
CA SER A 54 -0.95 6.81 -1.00
C SER A 54 -0.58 8.14 -1.66
N SER A 55 -0.12 9.12 -0.85
CA SER A 55 0.34 10.41 -1.37
C SER A 55 1.66 10.27 -2.13
N LEU A 56 2.61 9.48 -1.60
CA LEU A 56 3.88 9.20 -2.27
C LEU A 56 3.66 8.44 -3.57
N ALA A 57 2.98 7.30 -3.52
CA ALA A 57 2.72 6.48 -4.70
C ALA A 57 1.94 7.26 -5.78
N GLY A 58 0.93 8.04 -5.36
CA GLY A 58 0.15 8.89 -6.27
C GLY A 58 1.01 9.94 -6.97
N ARG A 59 1.91 10.63 -6.24
CA ARG A 59 2.80 11.62 -6.85
C ARG A 59 3.79 10.98 -7.82
N LEU A 60 4.36 9.83 -7.48
CA LEU A 60 5.25 9.08 -8.39
C LEU A 60 4.51 8.67 -9.67
N CYS A 61 3.27 8.19 -9.57
CA CYS A 61 2.44 7.84 -10.72
C CYS A 61 2.15 9.06 -11.60
N GLN A 62 1.79 10.19 -11.00
CA GLN A 62 1.53 11.42 -11.75
C GLN A 62 2.78 11.89 -12.51
N LEU A 63 3.94 11.91 -11.86
CA LEU A 63 5.21 12.25 -12.52
C LEU A 63 5.54 11.29 -13.68
N ALA A 64 5.31 9.99 -13.50
CA ALA A 64 5.54 9.00 -14.53
C ALA A 64 4.68 9.24 -15.79
N VAL A 65 3.38 9.53 -15.63
CA VAL A 65 2.51 9.81 -16.79
C VAL A 65 2.81 11.16 -17.43
N GLU A 66 3.20 12.18 -16.65
CA GLU A 66 3.64 13.48 -17.18
C GLU A 66 4.87 13.33 -18.08
N GLU A 67 5.88 12.55 -17.64
CA GLU A 67 7.07 12.27 -18.42
C GLU A 67 6.76 11.47 -19.69
N LEU A 68 5.91 10.44 -19.61
CA LEU A 68 5.51 9.66 -20.78
C LEU A 68 4.79 10.51 -21.81
N ARG A 69 3.91 11.41 -21.38
CA ARG A 69 3.24 12.37 -22.29
C ARG A 69 4.25 13.29 -22.97
N ALA A 70 5.20 13.83 -22.23
CA ALA A 70 6.24 14.68 -22.79
C ALA A 70 7.11 13.94 -23.81
N GLN A 71 7.45 12.67 -23.54
CA GLN A 71 8.24 11.81 -24.43
C GLN A 71 7.46 11.40 -25.69
N ALA A 72 6.18 11.07 -25.55
CA ALA A 72 5.34 10.62 -26.66
C ALA A 72 4.78 11.76 -27.52
N GLY A 73 4.80 13.00 -27.02
CA GLY A 73 4.11 14.13 -27.65
C GLY A 73 2.59 13.96 -27.75
N LYS A 74 1.99 13.20 -26.85
CA LYS A 74 0.56 12.84 -26.82
C LYS A 74 0.05 12.77 -25.39
N ASP A 75 -1.24 13.10 -25.20
CA ASP A 75 -1.94 13.03 -23.92
C ASP A 75 -2.62 11.66 -23.67
N ASP A 76 -2.01 10.58 -24.14
CA ASP A 76 -2.60 9.23 -24.09
C ASP A 76 -2.48 8.55 -22.71
N TYR A 77 -1.65 9.09 -21.82
CA TYR A 77 -1.41 8.53 -20.48
C TYR A 77 -2.11 9.36 -19.40
N LEU A 78 -2.65 8.70 -18.38
CA LEU A 78 -3.34 9.40 -17.29
C LEU A 78 -3.16 8.70 -15.93
N PHE A 79 -3.25 9.50 -14.86
CA PHE A 79 -3.39 9.01 -13.51
C PHE A 79 -4.77 9.36 -12.94
N ILE A 80 -5.49 8.34 -12.44
CA ILE A 80 -6.78 8.50 -11.78
C ILE A 80 -6.63 8.27 -10.28
N ALA A 81 -6.94 9.28 -9.49
CA ALA A 81 -7.04 9.20 -8.04
C ALA A 81 -8.47 8.85 -7.61
N LEU A 82 -8.63 7.85 -6.76
CA LEU A 82 -9.93 7.46 -6.22
C LEU A 82 -10.01 7.76 -4.73
N ARG A 83 -11.12 8.35 -4.32
CA ARG A 83 -11.51 8.46 -2.91
C ARG A 83 -12.62 7.46 -2.65
N LEU A 84 -12.39 6.54 -1.71
CA LEU A 84 -13.26 5.39 -1.46
C LEU A 84 -13.70 5.35 0.01
N PRO A 85 -14.47 6.36 0.48
CA PRO A 85 -14.95 6.40 1.85
C PRO A 85 -15.95 5.28 2.13
N TYR A 86 -15.89 4.75 3.36
CA TYR A 86 -16.97 3.94 3.92
C TYR A 86 -17.90 4.86 4.74
N GLY A 87 -18.92 5.42 4.07
CA GLY A 87 -19.79 6.43 4.68
C GLY A 87 -19.14 7.82 4.67
N VAL A 88 -19.08 8.45 5.85
CA VAL A 88 -18.45 9.77 6.03
C VAL A 88 -16.97 9.59 6.33
N GLN A 89 -16.12 10.25 5.55
CA GLN A 89 -14.67 10.25 5.79
C GLN A 89 -14.31 11.36 6.78
N HIS A 90 -13.72 10.99 7.92
CA HIS A 90 -13.37 11.94 8.98
C HIS A 90 -12.12 12.78 8.66
N ASP A 91 -11.23 12.26 7.81
CA ASP A 91 -9.97 12.88 7.38
C ASP A 91 -10.03 13.47 5.96
N GLU A 92 -11.21 13.97 5.58
CA GLU A 92 -11.46 14.60 4.27
C GLU A 92 -10.43 15.67 3.91
N GLU A 93 -10.07 16.53 4.87
CA GLU A 93 -9.09 17.60 4.66
C GLU A 93 -7.71 17.05 4.27
N ASP A 94 -7.29 15.94 4.88
CA ASP A 94 -6.01 15.29 4.57
C ASP A 94 -6.04 14.69 3.16
N ALA A 95 -7.17 14.08 2.78
CA ALA A 95 -7.33 13.56 1.42
C ALA A 95 -7.31 14.69 0.37
N GLN A 96 -7.94 15.83 0.65
CA GLN A 96 -7.89 16.99 -0.25
C GLN A 96 -6.48 17.59 -0.33
N LEU A 97 -5.75 17.68 0.80
CA LEU A 97 -4.36 18.12 0.81
C LEU A 97 -3.45 17.20 -0.02
N ALA A 98 -3.66 15.90 0.10
CA ALA A 98 -2.94 14.92 -0.71
C ALA A 98 -3.24 15.07 -2.20
N LEU A 99 -4.50 15.24 -2.60
CA LEU A 99 -4.88 15.47 -3.99
C LEU A 99 -4.28 16.77 -4.56
N GLN A 100 -4.22 17.84 -3.76
CA GLN A 100 -3.55 19.09 -4.15
C GLN A 100 -2.05 18.91 -4.37
N PHE A 101 -1.39 18.09 -3.55
CA PHE A 101 0.03 17.75 -3.73
C PHE A 101 0.28 16.85 -4.92
N ILE A 102 -0.54 15.81 -5.11
CA ILE A 102 -0.41 14.81 -6.17
C ILE A 102 -0.70 15.43 -7.54
N GLN A 103 -1.74 16.26 -7.63
CA GLN A 103 -2.28 16.86 -8.87
C GLN A 103 -2.68 15.80 -9.92
N PRO A 104 -3.56 14.82 -9.57
CA PRO A 104 -3.96 13.77 -10.51
C PRO A 104 -4.72 14.35 -11.70
N ASP A 105 -4.63 13.69 -12.86
CA ASP A 105 -5.36 14.12 -14.06
C ASP A 105 -6.89 14.05 -13.87
N ARG A 106 -7.34 13.05 -13.09
CA ARG A 106 -8.75 12.90 -12.72
C ARG A 106 -8.88 12.41 -11.28
N SER A 107 -9.95 12.84 -10.63
CA SER A 107 -10.32 12.34 -9.30
C SER A 107 -11.79 12.00 -9.24
N TYR A 108 -12.11 10.86 -8.61
CA TYR A 108 -13.49 10.41 -8.39
C TYR A 108 -13.68 10.01 -6.93
N THR A 109 -14.88 10.23 -6.41
CA THR A 109 -15.28 9.78 -5.08
C THR A 109 -16.39 8.75 -5.19
N ILE A 110 -16.18 7.56 -4.65
CA ILE A 110 -17.17 6.48 -4.63
C ILE A 110 -17.32 5.99 -3.20
N ASN A 111 -18.53 6.13 -2.65
CA ASN A 111 -18.85 5.60 -1.33
C ASN A 111 -19.03 4.08 -1.42
N ILE A 112 -18.12 3.33 -0.77
CA ILE A 112 -18.15 1.86 -0.78
C ILE A 112 -19.14 1.27 0.25
N LYS A 113 -19.72 2.08 1.13
CA LYS A 113 -20.59 1.60 2.22
C LYS A 113 -21.76 0.73 1.74
N PRO A 114 -22.53 1.11 0.70
CA PRO A 114 -23.65 0.28 0.25
C PRO A 114 -23.23 -1.11 -0.22
N ALA A 115 -22.08 -1.23 -0.89
CA ALA A 115 -21.57 -2.52 -1.36
C ALA A 115 -21.05 -3.38 -0.21
N VAL A 116 -20.30 -2.79 0.72
CA VAL A 116 -19.80 -3.49 1.91
C VAL A 116 -20.95 -3.96 2.80
N ASP A 117 -21.93 -3.08 3.10
CA ASP A 117 -23.07 -3.44 3.95
C ASP A 117 -23.93 -4.52 3.30
N GLY A 118 -24.15 -4.47 1.97
CA GLY A 118 -24.85 -5.52 1.23
C GLY A 118 -24.14 -6.87 1.27
N ALA A 119 -22.80 -6.87 1.20
CA ALA A 119 -22.01 -8.11 1.34
C ALA A 119 -22.09 -8.69 2.74
N VAL A 120 -22.06 -7.84 3.79
CA VAL A 120 -22.24 -8.25 5.19
C VAL A 120 -23.62 -8.87 5.39
N GLU A 121 -24.67 -8.17 4.94
CA GLU A 121 -26.05 -8.63 5.05
C GLU A 121 -26.26 -9.98 4.35
N ALA A 122 -25.76 -10.13 3.13
CA ALA A 122 -25.84 -11.38 2.37
C ALA A 122 -25.14 -12.54 3.08
N PHE A 123 -23.96 -12.30 3.68
CA PHE A 123 -23.25 -13.29 4.47
C PHE A 123 -24.08 -13.72 5.70
N GLU A 124 -24.58 -12.75 6.48
CA GLU A 124 -25.35 -13.01 7.70
C GLU A 124 -26.67 -13.73 7.41
N GLN A 125 -27.39 -13.31 6.37
CA GLN A 125 -28.62 -13.97 5.94
C GLN A 125 -28.38 -15.41 5.42
N GLY A 126 -27.31 -15.61 4.65
CA GLY A 126 -27.01 -16.90 4.04
C GLY A 126 -26.45 -17.94 5.03
N THR A 127 -25.78 -17.48 6.09
CA THR A 127 -25.06 -18.35 7.04
C THR A 127 -25.68 -18.43 8.42
N GLY A 128 -26.46 -17.43 8.82
CA GLY A 128 -26.93 -17.24 10.20
C GLY A 128 -25.83 -16.80 11.18
N LEU A 129 -24.63 -16.47 10.69
CA LEU A 129 -23.47 -16.04 11.50
C LEU A 129 -23.31 -14.52 11.43
N THR A 130 -22.95 -13.90 12.54
CA THR A 130 -22.60 -12.47 12.56
C THR A 130 -21.17 -12.26 12.05
N MET A 131 -20.98 -11.36 11.10
CA MET A 131 -19.65 -11.02 10.60
C MET A 131 -18.87 -10.24 11.67
N SER A 132 -17.64 -10.67 11.98
CA SER A 132 -16.77 -9.96 12.91
C SER A 132 -16.31 -8.61 12.34
N ASP A 133 -15.99 -7.65 13.22
CA ASP A 133 -15.48 -6.33 12.85
C ASP A 133 -14.19 -6.44 11.99
N TYR A 134 -13.31 -7.38 12.36
CA TYR A 134 -12.10 -7.70 11.60
C TYR A 134 -12.41 -8.16 10.17
N ASN A 135 -13.37 -9.09 10.00
CA ASN A 135 -13.77 -9.56 8.68
C ASN A 135 -14.44 -8.45 7.86
N LYS A 136 -15.23 -7.59 8.51
CA LYS A 136 -15.81 -6.42 7.87
C LYS A 136 -14.72 -5.43 7.41
N GLY A 137 -13.66 -5.26 8.20
CA GLY A 137 -12.47 -4.49 7.79
C GLY A 137 -11.85 -5.04 6.51
N ASN A 138 -11.62 -6.36 6.44
CA ASN A 138 -11.14 -7.00 5.21
C ASN A 138 -12.13 -6.80 4.04
N GLN A 139 -13.45 -6.88 4.28
CA GLN A 139 -14.45 -6.62 3.26
C GLN A 139 -14.36 -5.19 2.70
N LYS A 140 -14.09 -4.19 3.55
CA LYS A 140 -13.85 -2.80 3.09
C LYS A 140 -12.62 -2.71 2.18
N ALA A 141 -11.51 -3.36 2.55
CA ALA A 141 -10.29 -3.40 1.73
C ALA A 141 -10.54 -4.10 0.38
N GLN A 142 -11.27 -5.22 0.38
CA GLN A 142 -11.64 -5.96 -0.83
C GLN A 142 -12.56 -5.15 -1.75
N GLU A 143 -13.54 -4.42 -1.22
CA GLU A 143 -14.41 -3.58 -2.03
C GLU A 143 -13.63 -2.41 -2.67
N ARG A 144 -12.68 -1.82 -1.94
CA ARG A 144 -11.77 -0.81 -2.52
C ARG A 144 -10.98 -1.38 -3.70
N MET A 145 -10.38 -2.57 -3.55
CA MET A 145 -9.70 -3.27 -4.65
C MET A 145 -10.64 -3.48 -5.84
N THR A 146 -11.86 -3.97 -5.60
CA THR A 146 -12.86 -4.19 -6.66
C THR A 146 -13.14 -2.92 -7.44
N VAL A 147 -13.28 -1.78 -6.77
CA VAL A 147 -13.48 -0.48 -7.43
C VAL A 147 -12.25 -0.09 -8.24
N HIS A 148 -11.02 -0.27 -7.71
CA HIS A 148 -9.79 0.01 -8.46
C HIS A 148 -9.76 -0.77 -9.78
N TYR A 149 -10.03 -2.07 -9.76
CA TYR A 149 -10.03 -2.91 -10.97
C TYR A 149 -11.14 -2.55 -11.95
N ARG A 150 -12.30 -2.06 -11.49
CA ARG A 150 -13.35 -1.55 -12.39
C ARG A 150 -12.87 -0.34 -13.20
N PHE A 151 -12.16 0.60 -12.55
CA PHE A 151 -11.53 1.72 -13.24
C PHE A 151 -10.39 1.26 -14.14
N ALA A 152 -9.53 0.36 -13.66
CA ALA A 152 -8.43 -0.19 -14.43
C ALA A 152 -8.90 -0.82 -15.74
N HIS A 153 -9.91 -1.67 -15.69
CA HIS A 153 -10.47 -2.29 -16.89
C HIS A 153 -11.17 -1.28 -17.83
N HIS A 154 -11.90 -0.31 -17.28
CA HIS A 154 -12.63 0.66 -18.09
C HIS A 154 -11.71 1.61 -18.87
N PHE A 155 -10.60 2.02 -18.24
CA PHE A 155 -9.67 2.99 -18.81
C PHE A 155 -8.35 2.37 -19.31
N ASN A 156 -8.18 1.06 -19.22
CA ASN A 156 -6.92 0.33 -19.49
C ASN A 156 -5.76 0.85 -18.63
N LEU A 157 -5.93 0.82 -17.30
CA LEU A 157 -4.95 1.28 -16.32
C LEU A 157 -4.41 0.11 -15.51
N LEU A 158 -3.27 0.34 -14.85
CA LEU A 158 -2.72 -0.54 -13.82
C LEU A 158 -3.19 -0.09 -12.44
N VAL A 159 -3.59 -1.07 -11.62
CA VAL A 159 -3.90 -0.83 -10.20
C VAL A 159 -2.61 -0.73 -9.41
N VAL A 160 -2.43 0.38 -8.70
CA VAL A 160 -1.22 0.66 -7.92
C VAL A 160 -1.43 0.30 -6.46
N GLY A 161 -0.45 -0.39 -5.87
CA GLY A 161 -0.37 -0.67 -4.45
C GLY A 161 0.52 0.31 -3.70
N THR A 162 0.30 0.39 -2.41
CA THR A 162 1.05 1.24 -1.49
C THR A 162 1.86 0.45 -0.47
N ASP A 163 1.88 -0.89 -0.59
CA ASP A 163 2.61 -1.77 0.32
C ASP A 163 4.11 -1.48 0.28
N HIS A 164 4.70 -1.36 1.46
CA HIS A 164 6.12 -1.08 1.67
C HIS A 164 6.72 -2.09 2.64
N ALA A 165 8.04 -2.08 2.83
CA ALA A 165 8.74 -3.12 3.57
C ALA A 165 8.26 -3.29 5.03
N ALA A 166 7.84 -2.21 5.71
CA ALA A 166 7.33 -2.30 7.08
C ALA A 166 5.94 -2.98 7.16
N GLU A 167 5.10 -2.84 6.13
CA GLU A 167 3.84 -3.59 6.00
C GLU A 167 4.10 -5.02 5.56
N ALA A 168 5.02 -5.24 4.64
CA ALA A 168 5.39 -6.57 4.15
C ALA A 168 5.97 -7.48 5.24
N ILE A 169 6.86 -6.97 6.12
CA ILE A 169 7.43 -7.76 7.22
C ILE A 169 6.38 -8.13 8.27
N THR A 170 5.44 -7.24 8.52
CA THR A 170 4.38 -7.44 9.53
C THR A 170 3.16 -8.17 8.97
N GLY A 171 3.02 -8.28 7.64
CA GLY A 171 1.83 -8.78 6.98
C GLY A 171 0.59 -7.91 7.24
N PHE A 172 0.79 -6.61 7.47
CA PHE A 172 -0.26 -5.66 7.85
C PHE A 172 -1.00 -5.13 6.61
N PHE A 173 -1.58 -6.05 5.85
CA PHE A 173 -2.41 -5.77 4.67
C PHE A 173 -3.39 -6.93 4.41
N THR A 174 -4.42 -6.67 3.64
CA THR A 174 -5.36 -7.70 3.17
C THR A 174 -4.91 -8.21 1.80
N LYS A 175 -4.49 -9.49 1.70
CA LYS A 175 -3.88 -10.10 0.49
C LYS A 175 -4.63 -9.80 -0.81
N TYR A 176 -5.95 -9.91 -0.80
CA TYR A 176 -6.83 -9.61 -1.93
C TYR A 176 -7.78 -8.45 -1.59
N GLY A 177 -7.22 -7.43 -0.97
CA GLY A 177 -7.79 -6.13 -0.72
C GLY A 177 -6.78 -5.08 -1.17
N ASP A 178 -6.17 -4.36 -0.25
CA ASP A 178 -5.08 -3.40 -0.52
C ASP A 178 -3.81 -4.06 -1.11
N GLY A 179 -3.56 -5.37 -0.80
CA GLY A 179 -2.51 -6.15 -1.44
C GLY A 179 -2.85 -6.73 -2.82
N GLY A 180 -4.09 -6.55 -3.31
CA GLY A 180 -4.53 -7.01 -4.64
C GLY A 180 -4.31 -5.93 -5.71
N VAL A 181 -3.11 -5.89 -6.29
CA VAL A 181 -2.65 -4.81 -7.18
C VAL A 181 -1.81 -5.36 -8.34
N ASP A 182 -1.59 -4.54 -9.37
CA ASP A 182 -0.77 -4.90 -10.53
C ASP A 182 0.68 -4.46 -10.37
N ILE A 183 0.95 -3.37 -9.62
CA ILE A 183 2.27 -2.77 -9.48
C ILE A 183 2.43 -2.10 -8.11
N SER A 184 3.56 -2.31 -7.45
CA SER A 184 3.86 -1.83 -6.10
C SER A 184 5.12 -0.97 -6.06
N PRO A 185 5.01 0.35 -6.35
CA PRO A 185 6.19 1.22 -6.48
C PRO A 185 6.88 1.52 -5.16
N LEU A 186 6.28 1.24 -4.00
CA LEU A 186 6.89 1.50 -2.69
C LEU A 186 7.61 0.29 -2.09
N THR A 187 7.59 -0.86 -2.76
CA THR A 187 8.30 -2.06 -2.30
C THR A 187 9.77 -1.75 -1.96
N GLY A 188 10.24 -2.28 -0.85
CA GLY A 188 11.61 -2.09 -0.35
C GLY A 188 11.86 -0.81 0.45
N LEU A 189 10.92 0.14 0.49
CA LEU A 189 11.04 1.32 1.35
C LEU A 189 10.68 1.01 2.80
N THR A 190 11.42 1.59 3.74
CA THR A 190 10.97 1.75 5.12
C THR A 190 9.98 2.92 5.23
N LYS A 191 9.25 3.01 6.34
CA LYS A 191 8.33 4.12 6.59
C LYS A 191 9.05 5.47 6.60
N GLN A 192 10.23 5.50 7.22
CA GLN A 192 11.09 6.69 7.27
C GLN A 192 11.57 7.09 5.87
N GLN A 193 12.01 6.15 5.05
CA GLN A 193 12.43 6.43 3.67
C GLN A 193 11.30 7.03 2.85
N GLY A 194 10.06 6.52 2.99
CA GLY A 194 8.89 7.15 2.37
C GLY A 194 8.70 8.61 2.76
N ARG A 195 8.93 8.97 4.04
CA ARG A 195 8.92 10.37 4.52
C ARG A 195 10.01 11.21 3.86
N GLU A 196 11.21 10.65 3.71
CA GLU A 196 12.34 11.34 3.05
C GLU A 196 12.04 11.66 1.59
N LEU A 197 11.42 10.71 0.85
CA LEU A 197 11.00 10.94 -0.52
C LEU A 197 9.93 12.02 -0.61
N LEU A 198 8.90 12.00 0.25
CA LEU A 198 7.87 13.03 0.28
C LEU A 198 8.44 14.42 0.57
N ARG A 199 9.36 14.51 1.53
CA ARG A 199 10.05 15.77 1.84
C ARG A 199 10.85 16.28 0.64
N HIS A 200 11.56 15.40 -0.06
CA HIS A 200 12.31 15.75 -1.27
C HIS A 200 11.39 16.21 -2.41
N LEU A 201 10.21 15.62 -2.55
CA LEU A 201 9.18 16.02 -3.52
C LEU A 201 8.43 17.30 -3.15
N GLY A 202 8.74 17.93 -2.00
CA GLY A 202 8.10 19.16 -1.54
C GLY A 202 6.69 18.96 -0.99
N ALA A 203 6.36 17.78 -0.49
CA ALA A 203 5.06 17.51 0.11
C ALA A 203 4.83 18.39 1.36
N PRO A 204 3.60 18.87 1.60
CA PRO A 204 3.23 19.48 2.87
C PRO A 204 3.55 18.58 4.06
N GLU A 205 4.13 19.15 5.12
CA GLU A 205 4.57 18.40 6.31
C GLU A 205 3.47 17.53 6.93
N ARG A 206 2.25 18.04 6.97
CA ARG A 206 1.08 17.34 7.49
C ARG A 206 0.86 15.96 6.84
N ILE A 207 1.20 15.76 5.56
CA ILE A 207 1.04 14.49 4.83
C ILE A 207 1.95 13.39 5.42
N TYR A 208 3.20 13.71 5.76
CA TYR A 208 4.18 12.73 6.20
C TYR A 208 4.42 12.70 7.72
N THR A 209 3.76 13.60 8.46
CA THR A 209 3.76 13.58 9.93
C THR A 209 2.47 13.05 10.53
N LYS A 210 1.41 12.88 9.72
CA LYS A 210 0.16 12.27 10.16
C LYS A 210 0.41 10.87 10.69
N PRO A 211 -0.07 10.54 11.92
CA PRO A 211 0.04 9.19 12.45
C PRO A 211 -0.65 8.18 11.53
N PRO A 212 -0.03 7.02 11.23
CA PRO A 212 -0.63 6.00 10.40
C PRO A 212 -1.85 5.37 11.07
N THR A 213 -2.97 5.33 10.36
CA THR A 213 -4.22 4.71 10.82
C THR A 213 -4.83 3.90 9.67
N ALA A 214 -5.16 2.63 9.94
CA ALA A 214 -6.00 1.83 9.06
C ALA A 214 -7.45 1.99 9.50
N ASP A 215 -8.23 2.87 8.86
CA ASP A 215 -9.65 3.11 9.19
C ASP A 215 -10.53 1.94 8.68
N LEU A 216 -10.27 0.74 9.21
CA LEU A 216 -10.98 -0.47 8.83
C LEU A 216 -11.98 -0.94 9.90
N LEU A 217 -11.68 -0.74 11.19
CA LEU A 217 -12.49 -1.24 12.30
C LEU A 217 -13.58 -0.24 12.72
N ASP A 218 -14.85 -0.68 12.71
CA ASP A 218 -15.98 0.17 13.12
C ASP A 218 -15.97 0.44 14.64
N LYS A 219 -15.52 -0.55 15.43
CA LYS A 219 -15.49 -0.45 16.90
C LYS A 219 -14.30 0.35 17.42
N ARG A 220 -13.30 0.63 16.60
CA ARG A 220 -12.10 1.38 16.96
C ARG A 220 -11.69 2.32 15.82
N PRO A 221 -12.52 3.31 15.48
CA PRO A 221 -12.21 4.27 14.42
C PRO A 221 -10.93 5.04 14.76
N GLY A 222 -10.04 5.21 13.79
CA GLY A 222 -8.79 5.94 13.98
C GLY A 222 -7.74 5.22 14.84
N GLN A 223 -7.87 3.90 15.09
CA GLN A 223 -6.83 3.12 15.77
C GLN A 223 -5.50 3.27 15.04
N LEU A 224 -4.43 3.53 15.80
CA LEU A 224 -3.08 3.59 15.26
C LEU A 224 -2.60 2.19 14.84
N ASP A 225 -1.91 2.12 13.71
CA ASP A 225 -1.32 0.87 13.24
C ASP A 225 -0.36 0.28 14.28
N GLU A 226 0.44 1.12 14.95
CA GLU A 226 1.39 0.72 15.99
C GLU A 226 0.72 0.06 17.20
N ASP A 227 -0.50 0.46 17.55
CA ASP A 227 -1.27 -0.17 18.64
C ASP A 227 -1.70 -1.59 18.26
N GLU A 228 -2.08 -1.83 17.01
CA GLU A 228 -2.45 -3.16 16.52
C GLU A 228 -1.22 -4.05 16.32
N LEU A 229 -0.14 -3.49 15.81
CA LEU A 229 1.13 -4.18 15.64
C LEU A 229 1.81 -4.48 16.99
N GLY A 230 1.61 -3.59 17.99
CA GLY A 230 2.32 -3.59 19.25
C GLY A 230 3.84 -3.41 19.07
N LEU A 231 4.22 -2.66 18.04
CA LEU A 231 5.58 -2.24 17.67
C LEU A 231 5.48 -0.89 16.97
N SER A 232 6.41 0.01 17.27
CA SER A 232 6.50 1.27 16.54
C SER A 232 7.15 1.10 15.17
N TYR A 233 6.79 1.95 14.21
CA TYR A 233 7.46 1.98 12.92
C TYR A 233 8.95 2.29 13.04
N GLU A 234 9.38 3.05 14.05
CA GLU A 234 10.79 3.30 14.32
C GLU A 234 11.57 2.00 14.61
N VAL A 235 11.00 1.10 15.43
CA VAL A 235 11.60 -0.21 15.72
C VAL A 235 11.60 -1.10 14.48
N ILE A 236 10.53 -1.11 13.70
CA ILE A 236 10.41 -1.87 12.45
C ILE A 236 11.46 -1.39 11.43
N ASP A 237 11.57 -0.08 11.24
CA ASP A 237 12.51 0.54 10.31
C ASP A 237 13.97 0.33 10.74
N SER A 238 14.26 0.37 12.05
CA SER A 238 15.57 0.04 12.59
C SER A 238 15.96 -1.41 12.26
N TYR A 239 15.04 -2.37 12.44
CA TYR A 239 15.27 -3.76 12.07
C TYR A 239 15.54 -3.90 10.56
N LEU A 240 14.72 -3.28 9.72
CA LEU A 240 14.83 -3.33 8.27
C LEU A 240 16.07 -2.62 7.71
N SER A 241 16.64 -1.68 8.48
CA SER A 241 17.91 -1.01 8.18
C SER A 241 19.14 -1.77 8.68
N GLY A 242 18.96 -2.95 9.29
CA GLY A 242 20.06 -3.78 9.80
C GLY A 242 20.61 -3.34 11.17
N GLN A 243 19.90 -2.47 11.88
CA GLN A 243 20.28 -2.04 13.23
C GLN A 243 19.84 -3.08 14.26
N GLU A 244 20.55 -3.10 15.38
CA GLU A 244 20.17 -3.92 16.54
C GLU A 244 18.94 -3.35 17.23
N ILE A 245 17.97 -4.21 17.49
CA ILE A 245 16.78 -3.92 18.29
C ILE A 245 16.67 -4.93 19.44
N SER A 246 15.72 -4.77 20.35
CA SER A 246 15.53 -5.74 21.43
C SER A 246 15.22 -7.13 20.87
N SER A 247 15.72 -8.18 21.52
CA SER A 247 15.48 -9.57 21.10
C SER A 247 14.00 -9.92 21.05
N GLU A 248 13.17 -9.34 21.93
CA GLU A 248 11.73 -9.53 21.96
C GLU A 248 11.07 -8.94 20.68
N ALA A 249 11.45 -7.71 20.31
CA ALA A 249 10.94 -7.06 19.10
C ALA A 249 11.38 -7.82 17.84
N ALA A 250 12.64 -8.27 17.77
CA ALA A 250 13.14 -9.05 16.64
C ALA A 250 12.38 -10.35 16.47
N GLN A 251 12.21 -11.14 17.53
CA GLN A 251 11.43 -12.38 17.50
C GLN A 251 9.96 -12.15 17.09
N LYS A 252 9.37 -11.05 17.53
CA LYS A 252 7.99 -10.68 17.15
C LYS A 252 7.88 -10.38 15.67
N LEU A 253 8.82 -9.62 15.09
CA LEU A 253 8.87 -9.31 13.66
C LEU A 253 9.10 -10.57 12.82
N GLU A 254 10.12 -11.37 13.17
CA GLU A 254 10.44 -12.60 12.48
C GLU A 254 9.27 -13.59 12.49
N ARG A 255 8.61 -13.74 13.64
CA ARG A 255 7.40 -14.56 13.73
C ARG A 255 6.29 -14.04 12.83
N ARG A 256 6.01 -12.70 12.82
CA ARG A 256 5.00 -12.12 11.94
C ARG A 256 5.35 -12.35 10.47
N TYR A 257 6.60 -12.15 10.11
CA TYR A 257 7.09 -12.40 8.75
C TYR A 257 6.77 -13.82 8.29
N HIS A 258 7.08 -14.83 9.10
CA HIS A 258 6.83 -16.23 8.75
C HIS A 258 5.34 -16.58 8.69
N ILE A 259 4.55 -16.25 9.72
CA ILE A 259 3.12 -16.62 9.72
C ILE A 259 2.30 -15.91 8.65
N THR A 260 2.78 -14.79 8.12
CA THR A 260 2.12 -14.01 7.05
C THR A 260 2.75 -14.22 5.68
N GLU A 261 3.70 -15.15 5.55
CA GLU A 261 4.43 -15.39 4.32
C GLU A 261 3.51 -15.66 3.12
N HIS A 262 2.43 -16.42 3.33
CA HIS A 262 1.42 -16.69 2.31
C HIS A 262 0.81 -15.43 1.67
N LYS A 263 0.85 -14.27 2.36
CA LYS A 263 0.34 -13.02 1.83
C LYS A 263 1.25 -12.41 0.76
N ARG A 264 2.55 -12.70 0.80
CA ARG A 264 3.57 -12.21 -0.14
C ARG A 264 3.75 -13.08 -1.37
N HIS A 265 3.06 -14.23 -1.43
CA HIS A 265 3.09 -15.14 -2.56
C HIS A 265 1.77 -15.11 -3.35
N LEU A 266 1.84 -15.43 -4.64
CA LEU A 266 0.69 -15.80 -5.44
C LEU A 266 -0.01 -17.04 -4.85
N PRO A 267 -1.20 -17.42 -5.32
CA PRO A 267 -1.82 -18.67 -4.87
C PRO A 267 -0.84 -19.85 -4.96
N VAL A 268 -0.69 -20.59 -3.85
CA VAL A 268 0.22 -21.73 -3.79
C VAL A 268 -0.23 -22.85 -4.72
N THR A 269 0.71 -23.42 -5.45
CA THR A 269 0.48 -24.52 -6.40
C THR A 269 1.14 -25.82 -5.92
N PRO A 270 0.81 -26.98 -6.51
CA PRO A 270 1.49 -28.26 -6.19
C PRO A 270 3.01 -28.25 -6.46
N PHE A 271 3.51 -27.27 -7.21
CA PHE A 271 4.92 -27.16 -7.57
C PHE A 271 5.71 -26.26 -6.61
N ASP A 272 5.05 -25.53 -5.72
CA ASP A 272 5.67 -24.66 -4.74
C ASP A 272 6.16 -25.46 -3.53
N THR A 273 7.35 -25.11 -3.02
CA THR A 273 8.00 -25.79 -1.90
C THR A 273 8.28 -24.87 -0.70
N TRP A 274 8.20 -23.57 -0.86
CA TRP A 274 8.53 -22.59 0.18
C TRP A 274 7.84 -22.81 1.53
N TRP A 275 6.62 -23.35 1.51
CA TRP A 275 5.82 -23.64 2.71
C TRP A 275 6.21 -24.96 3.42
N LYS A 276 7.11 -25.76 2.84
CA LYS A 276 7.58 -27.03 3.40
C LYS A 276 8.87 -26.88 4.20
N GLU A 277 9.55 -25.75 4.08
CA GLU A 277 10.89 -25.49 4.63
C GLU A 277 10.84 -24.69 5.94
N GLN A 278 9.68 -24.58 6.58
CA GLN A 278 9.47 -23.86 7.84
C GLN A 278 9.69 -24.74 9.07
#